data_f28bf9855386188fb3c149801af0e103
#
_entry.id   f28bf9855386188fb3c149801af0e103
#
_cell.length_a   1.000
_cell.length_b   1.000
_cell.length_c   1.000
_cell.angle_alpha   90.00
_cell.angle_beta   90.00
_cell.angle_gamma   90.00
#
_symmetry.space_group_name_H-M   'P 1'
#
loop_
_entity.id
_entity.type
_entity.pdbx_description
1 polymer ?
#
loop_
_entity_poly.entity_id
_entity_poly.type
_entity_poly.pdbx_seq_one_letter_code
_entity_poly.pdbx_strand_id
1 'polypeptide(L)'
;HLWSLAVEEQFYLIWPVLIAVVLKKYGRRPAKLGVIFLGISVAIAMYVAATYAPGVRGTPIETPEQYISLFGQAVSRLDFLFLGTIGRSGGLFLGAALAFWFRPDMFRGSNNSSDRHVVSAFAIAGTAGLAYMMWTFRDVVLVAETGGVRGYDPLFQGGFLLVGVATCAIITAAVHPQSFIGNTVLGNPVFTYIGRRSYGLYLFHWPVFQLYRKVASNNLTLLQFVLLFAVILALTELSYRFIEMPVREGRLGEAWHKLRFPRTDADTERRNKVFALGAVAAVLPVFSIVSLAIGTGEGKIAESIKSGEGAVQNLLGTTVAPDPNATTIPGTQTTTLDG
;
A
#
# COMPACT_ATOMS: atom_id res chain seq x y z
N HIS A 1 -4.36 3.36 2.89
CA HIS A 1 -4.27 3.12 1.45
C HIS A 1 -3.07 3.83 0.82
N LEU A 2 -2.84 5.12 1.09
CA LEU A 2 -1.72 5.88 0.49
C LEU A 2 -0.35 5.57 1.13
N TRP A 3 -0.29 4.76 2.16
CA TRP A 3 0.97 4.39 2.82
C TRP A 3 1.97 3.70 1.89
N SER A 4 1.50 2.85 0.97
CA SER A 4 2.38 2.19 -0.01
C SER A 4 3.01 3.18 -0.98
N LEU A 5 2.26 4.21 -1.39
CA LEU A 5 2.77 5.32 -2.20
C LEU A 5 3.83 6.12 -1.41
N ALA A 6 3.59 6.37 -0.12
CA ALA A 6 4.57 7.06 0.72
C ALA A 6 5.91 6.31 0.81
N VAL A 7 5.89 4.97 0.83
CA VAL A 7 7.12 4.15 0.76
C VAL A 7 7.85 4.35 -0.56
N GLU A 8 7.12 4.35 -1.68
CA GLU A 8 7.69 4.57 -3.01
C GLU A 8 8.28 5.98 -3.15
N GLU A 9 7.59 7.01 -2.63
CA GLU A 9 8.05 8.39 -2.65
C GLU A 9 9.34 8.60 -1.85
N GLN A 10 9.45 7.98 -0.68
CA GLN A 10 10.70 7.95 0.09
C GLN A 10 11.85 7.33 -0.73
N PHE A 11 11.54 6.24 -1.44
CA PHE A 11 12.51 5.58 -2.29
C PHE A 11 12.90 6.49 -3.47
N TYR A 12 11.97 7.14 -4.15
CA TYR A 12 12.26 8.07 -5.26
C TYR A 12 13.10 9.27 -4.81
N LEU A 13 12.95 9.74 -3.58
CA LEU A 13 13.77 10.82 -3.04
C LEU A 13 15.22 10.38 -2.81
N ILE A 14 15.42 9.20 -2.22
CA ILE A 14 16.74 8.70 -1.80
C ILE A 14 17.47 8.05 -2.98
N TRP A 15 16.76 7.33 -3.82
CA TRP A 15 17.33 6.44 -4.83
C TRP A 15 18.22 7.13 -5.86
N PRO A 16 17.86 8.28 -6.47
CA PRO A 16 18.73 8.94 -7.45
C PRO A 16 20.09 9.31 -6.88
N VAL A 17 20.12 9.80 -5.64
CA VAL A 17 21.36 10.17 -4.94
C VAL A 17 22.18 8.92 -4.63
N LEU A 18 21.54 7.90 -4.07
CA LEU A 18 22.19 6.63 -3.75
C LEU A 18 22.82 5.99 -4.99
N ILE A 19 22.06 5.89 -6.08
CA ILE A 19 22.54 5.29 -7.33
C ILE A 19 23.64 6.12 -7.96
N ALA A 20 23.57 7.45 -7.95
CA ALA A 20 24.64 8.30 -8.46
C ALA A 20 25.95 8.05 -7.72
N VAL A 21 25.92 7.99 -6.39
CA VAL A 21 27.10 7.70 -5.56
C VAL A 21 27.63 6.29 -5.80
N VAL A 22 26.75 5.29 -5.83
CA VAL A 22 27.11 3.89 -6.04
C VAL A 22 27.72 3.68 -7.42
N LEU A 23 27.13 4.25 -8.47
CA LEU A 23 27.67 4.15 -9.83
C LEU A 23 28.98 4.88 -9.99
N LYS A 24 29.16 6.04 -9.38
CA LYS A 24 30.44 6.77 -9.39
C LYS A 24 31.55 5.92 -8.78
N LYS A 25 31.28 5.20 -7.70
CA LYS A 25 32.31 4.42 -6.98
C LYS A 25 32.48 3.00 -7.53
N TYR A 26 31.39 2.33 -7.92
CA TYR A 26 31.36 0.89 -8.26
C TYR A 26 30.82 0.58 -9.67
N GLY A 27 30.49 1.58 -10.47
CA GLY A 27 29.81 1.41 -11.77
C GLY A 27 30.58 0.57 -12.81
N ARG A 28 31.88 0.35 -12.59
CA ARG A 28 32.70 -0.55 -13.45
C ARG A 28 32.36 -2.04 -13.28
N ARG A 29 31.59 -2.41 -12.26
CA ARG A 29 31.26 -3.81 -11.93
C ARG A 29 29.76 -3.97 -11.67
N PRO A 30 28.91 -3.77 -12.70
CA PRO A 30 27.46 -3.79 -12.53
C PRO A 30 26.93 -5.13 -12.01
N ALA A 31 27.51 -6.27 -12.41
CA ALA A 31 27.12 -7.57 -11.90
C ALA A 31 27.28 -7.71 -10.38
N LYS A 32 28.35 -7.11 -9.79
CA LYS A 32 28.55 -7.12 -8.34
C LYS A 32 27.51 -6.27 -7.63
N LEU A 33 27.08 -5.16 -8.23
CA LEU A 33 26.00 -4.34 -7.69
C LEU A 33 24.69 -5.10 -7.67
N GLY A 34 24.37 -5.85 -8.74
CA GLY A 34 23.22 -6.74 -8.77
C GLY A 34 23.22 -7.75 -7.63
N VAL A 35 24.39 -8.40 -7.34
CA VAL A 35 24.53 -9.34 -6.20
C VAL A 35 24.31 -8.62 -4.86
N ILE A 36 24.87 -7.42 -4.69
CA ILE A 36 24.68 -6.64 -3.45
C ILE A 36 23.19 -6.31 -3.23
N PHE A 37 22.50 -5.81 -4.25
CA PHE A 37 21.08 -5.48 -4.13
C PHE A 37 20.19 -6.71 -3.93
N LEU A 38 20.52 -7.84 -4.56
CA LEU A 38 19.87 -9.11 -4.27
C LEU A 38 20.11 -9.52 -2.80
N GLY A 39 21.35 -9.40 -2.32
CA GLY A 39 21.69 -9.71 -0.93
C GLY A 39 20.91 -8.85 0.06
N ILE A 40 20.74 -7.55 -0.23
CA ILE A 40 19.91 -6.65 0.58
C ILE A 40 18.45 -7.09 0.56
N SER A 41 17.90 -7.43 -0.61
CA SER A 41 16.51 -7.92 -0.73
C SER A 41 16.28 -9.19 0.09
N VAL A 42 17.20 -10.15 0.01
CA VAL A 42 17.15 -11.40 0.79
C VAL A 42 17.30 -11.11 2.29
N ALA A 43 18.21 -10.21 2.68
CA ALA A 43 18.39 -9.82 4.08
C ALA A 43 17.11 -9.17 4.65
N ILE A 44 16.42 -8.34 3.87
CA ILE A 44 15.14 -7.77 4.26
C ILE A 44 14.08 -8.87 4.42
N ALA A 45 14.00 -9.84 3.49
CA ALA A 45 13.06 -10.95 3.60
C ALA A 45 13.34 -11.80 4.85
N MET A 46 14.60 -12.06 5.17
CA MET A 46 15.02 -12.75 6.40
C MET A 46 14.67 -11.94 7.65
N TYR A 47 14.89 -10.63 7.62
CA TYR A 47 14.51 -9.72 8.70
C TYR A 47 13.00 -9.76 8.95
N VAL A 48 12.18 -9.68 7.90
CA VAL A 48 10.72 -9.76 8.00
C VAL A 48 10.31 -11.10 8.62
N ALA A 49 10.88 -12.22 8.13
CA ALA A 49 10.57 -13.55 8.64
C ALA A 49 11.01 -13.75 10.10
N ALA A 50 12.16 -13.23 10.47
CA ALA A 50 12.67 -13.31 11.84
C ALA A 50 11.92 -12.42 12.83
N THR A 51 11.40 -11.28 12.37
CA THR A 51 10.66 -10.33 13.22
C THR A 51 9.19 -10.68 13.32
N TYR A 52 8.66 -11.43 12.35
CA TYR A 52 7.27 -11.85 12.33
C TYR A 52 6.97 -12.79 13.51
N ALA A 53 5.90 -12.47 14.25
CA ALA A 53 5.39 -13.32 15.32
C ALA A 53 4.07 -13.96 14.86
N PRO A 54 4.04 -15.30 14.66
CA PRO A 54 2.81 -16.00 14.34
C PRO A 54 1.86 -16.01 15.54
N GLY A 55 0.56 -16.05 15.29
CA GLY A 55 -0.45 -16.11 16.34
C GLY A 55 -1.52 -15.03 16.20
N VAL A 56 -2.54 -15.13 17.05
CA VAL A 56 -3.66 -14.19 17.07
C VAL A 56 -3.26 -12.94 17.84
N ARG A 57 -3.52 -11.78 17.28
CA ARG A 57 -3.24 -10.50 17.91
C ARG A 57 -4.33 -10.18 18.93
N GLY A 58 -3.95 -10.07 20.19
CA GLY A 58 -4.75 -9.53 21.30
C GLY A 58 -4.37 -8.08 21.62
N THR A 59 -4.55 -7.68 22.85
CA THR A 59 -4.07 -6.39 23.37
C THR A 59 -2.54 -6.46 23.63
N PRO A 60 -1.83 -5.31 23.74
CA PRO A 60 -0.40 -5.30 24.07
C PRO A 60 -0.03 -5.98 25.39
N ILE A 61 -0.99 -6.10 26.31
CA ILE A 61 -0.82 -6.77 27.61
C ILE A 61 -0.99 -8.28 27.46
N GLU A 62 -1.96 -8.73 26.65
CA GLU A 62 -2.28 -10.15 26.46
C GLU A 62 -1.30 -10.87 25.54
N THR A 63 -0.85 -10.19 24.50
CA THR A 63 0.06 -10.75 23.48
C THR A 63 1.23 -9.81 23.23
N PRO A 64 2.12 -9.58 24.20
CA PRO A 64 3.24 -8.65 24.07
C PRO A 64 4.20 -9.02 22.94
N GLU A 65 4.31 -10.32 22.59
CA GLU A 65 5.12 -10.81 21.46
C GLU A 65 4.61 -10.32 20.09
N GLN A 66 3.35 -9.89 19.97
CA GLN A 66 2.76 -9.33 18.75
C GLN A 66 3.05 -7.83 18.60
N TYR A 67 3.75 -7.24 19.55
CA TYR A 67 4.02 -5.80 19.57
C TYR A 67 5.52 -5.52 19.67
N ILE A 68 5.89 -4.34 19.16
CA ILE A 68 7.22 -3.75 19.34
C ILE A 68 7.05 -2.38 19.99
N SER A 69 7.98 -2.00 20.86
CA SER A 69 8.02 -0.65 21.39
C SER A 69 8.71 0.28 20.39
N LEU A 70 8.00 1.27 19.88
CA LEU A 70 8.53 2.28 18.99
C LEU A 70 8.22 3.66 19.60
N PHE A 71 9.25 4.43 19.90
CA PHE A 71 9.12 5.75 20.57
C PHE A 71 8.22 5.71 21.84
N GLY A 72 8.30 4.61 22.61
CA GLY A 72 7.52 4.44 23.83
C GLY A 72 6.07 4.00 23.61
N GLN A 73 5.65 3.77 22.37
CA GLN A 73 4.32 3.24 22.05
C GLN A 73 4.40 1.78 21.60
N ALA A 74 3.41 0.97 21.98
CA ALA A 74 3.27 -0.39 21.50
C ALA A 74 2.67 -0.39 20.10
N VAL A 75 3.48 -0.75 19.10
CA VAL A 75 3.07 -0.85 17.69
C VAL A 75 2.97 -2.32 17.31
N SER A 76 1.89 -2.71 16.64
CA SER A 76 1.73 -4.07 16.14
C SER A 76 2.86 -4.46 15.21
N ARG A 77 3.52 -5.61 15.46
CA ARG A 77 4.56 -6.16 14.56
C ARG A 77 4.03 -6.40 13.16
N LEU A 78 2.80 -6.88 13.05
CA LEU A 78 2.14 -7.14 11.78
C LEU A 78 2.04 -5.85 10.95
N ASP A 79 1.51 -4.78 11.57
CA ASP A 79 1.36 -3.49 10.89
C ASP A 79 2.72 -2.86 10.59
N PHE A 80 3.69 -2.97 11.49
CA PHE A 80 5.05 -2.49 11.27
C PHE A 80 5.74 -3.17 10.09
N LEU A 81 5.61 -4.50 9.95
CA LEU A 81 6.22 -5.25 8.85
C LEU A 81 5.47 -5.05 7.53
N PHE A 82 4.13 -4.96 7.58
CA PHE A 82 3.30 -4.82 6.39
C PHE A 82 3.28 -3.39 5.84
N LEU A 83 3.21 -2.38 6.70
CA LEU A 83 3.12 -0.97 6.31
C LEU A 83 4.48 -0.27 6.30
N GLY A 84 5.46 -0.81 7.02
CA GLY A 84 6.77 -0.20 7.20
C GLY A 84 7.62 -0.20 5.94
N THR A 85 8.39 0.87 5.74
CA THR A 85 9.26 1.08 4.58
C THR A 85 10.28 -0.05 4.42
N ILE A 86 10.88 -0.53 5.51
CA ILE A 86 11.91 -1.59 5.47
C ILE A 86 11.30 -2.89 4.90
N GLY A 87 10.16 -3.35 5.44
CA GLY A 87 9.52 -4.58 4.98
C GLY A 87 9.15 -4.53 3.49
N ARG A 88 8.75 -3.37 3.00
CA ARG A 88 8.32 -3.16 1.61
C ARG A 88 9.46 -2.88 0.64
N SER A 89 10.60 -2.41 1.10
CA SER A 89 11.73 -2.07 0.22
C SER A 89 12.40 -3.30 -0.43
N GLY A 90 12.19 -4.52 0.10
CA GLY A 90 12.77 -5.74 -0.45
C GLY A 90 12.50 -5.92 -1.94
N GLY A 91 11.26 -5.70 -2.40
CA GLY A 91 10.89 -5.77 -3.81
C GLY A 91 11.57 -4.71 -4.67
N LEU A 92 11.78 -3.50 -4.13
CA LEU A 92 12.48 -2.41 -4.83
C LEU A 92 13.96 -2.75 -5.05
N PHE A 93 14.64 -3.31 -4.03
CA PHE A 93 16.02 -3.77 -4.16
C PHE A 93 16.14 -4.96 -5.11
N LEU A 94 15.17 -5.86 -5.13
CA LEU A 94 15.15 -6.96 -6.09
C LEU A 94 15.00 -6.47 -7.53
N GLY A 95 14.11 -5.50 -7.78
CA GLY A 95 13.99 -4.84 -9.08
C GLY A 95 15.27 -4.12 -9.50
N ALA A 96 15.96 -3.47 -8.56
CA ALA A 96 17.26 -2.86 -8.80
C ALA A 96 18.34 -3.90 -9.16
N ALA A 97 18.38 -5.05 -8.48
CA ALA A 97 19.27 -6.15 -8.83
C ALA A 97 19.01 -6.64 -10.27
N LEU A 98 17.74 -6.82 -10.64
CA LEU A 98 17.35 -7.16 -11.99
C LEU A 98 17.86 -6.14 -13.02
N ALA A 99 17.72 -4.83 -12.76
CA ALA A 99 18.16 -3.77 -13.65
C ALA A 99 19.68 -3.76 -13.89
N PHE A 100 20.49 -4.25 -12.93
CA PHE A 100 21.94 -4.40 -13.14
C PHE A 100 22.33 -5.63 -13.95
N TRP A 101 21.55 -6.71 -13.90
CA TRP A 101 21.83 -7.94 -14.64
C TRP A 101 21.16 -7.99 -16.00
N PHE A 102 19.91 -7.52 -16.07
CA PHE A 102 19.10 -7.58 -17.26
C PHE A 102 19.08 -6.23 -17.97
N ARG A 103 19.73 -6.18 -19.15
CA ARG A 103 19.74 -4.99 -20.01
C ARG A 103 19.08 -5.36 -21.34
N PRO A 104 17.98 -4.72 -21.73
CA PRO A 104 17.29 -5.02 -22.99
C PRO A 104 18.20 -4.93 -24.23
N ASP A 105 19.19 -4.02 -24.19
CA ASP A 105 20.15 -3.82 -25.27
C ASP A 105 21.05 -5.04 -25.52
N MET A 106 21.26 -5.90 -24.51
CA MET A 106 22.05 -7.14 -24.69
C MET A 106 21.38 -8.14 -25.62
N PHE A 107 20.06 -8.02 -25.81
CA PHE A 107 19.26 -8.93 -26.65
C PHE A 107 18.89 -8.30 -28.00
N ARG A 108 19.29 -7.04 -28.26
CA ARG A 108 19.12 -6.41 -29.56
C ARG A 108 20.03 -7.12 -30.57
N GLY A 109 19.42 -7.84 -31.50
CA GLY A 109 20.15 -8.59 -32.52
C GLY A 109 20.34 -10.10 -32.27
N SER A 110 20.02 -10.58 -31.05
CA SER A 110 19.93 -12.02 -30.79
C SER A 110 18.66 -12.58 -31.40
N ASN A 111 18.82 -13.41 -32.45
CA ASN A 111 17.70 -14.09 -33.12
C ASN A 111 17.61 -15.55 -32.63
N ASN A 112 18.02 -15.82 -31.37
CA ASN A 112 18.07 -17.15 -30.82
C ASN A 112 16.67 -17.57 -30.38
N SER A 113 16.10 -18.57 -31.03
CA SER A 113 14.78 -19.12 -30.71
C SER A 113 14.70 -19.70 -29.27
N SER A 114 15.83 -20.19 -28.74
CA SER A 114 15.90 -20.71 -27.38
C SER A 114 15.64 -19.63 -26.34
N ASP A 115 16.17 -18.43 -26.52
CA ASP A 115 15.97 -17.30 -25.58
C ASP A 115 14.49 -16.92 -25.51
N ARG A 116 13.80 -16.94 -26.65
CA ARG A 116 12.36 -16.65 -26.72
C ARG A 116 11.52 -17.66 -25.92
N HIS A 117 11.83 -18.95 -26.00
CA HIS A 117 11.08 -19.98 -25.24
C HIS A 117 11.35 -19.89 -23.74
N VAL A 118 12.61 -19.67 -23.33
CA VAL A 118 13.00 -19.49 -21.94
C VAL A 118 12.29 -18.28 -21.33
N VAL A 119 12.34 -17.12 -22.01
CA VAL A 119 11.69 -15.90 -21.52
C VAL A 119 10.17 -16.06 -21.45
N SER A 120 9.55 -16.73 -22.43
CA SER A 120 8.12 -17.01 -22.40
C SER A 120 7.73 -17.95 -21.25
N ALA A 121 8.55 -18.97 -20.95
CA ALA A 121 8.33 -19.86 -19.84
C ALA A 121 8.43 -19.12 -18.49
N PHE A 122 9.42 -18.25 -18.32
CA PHE A 122 9.53 -17.39 -17.14
C PHE A 122 8.32 -16.46 -16.98
N ALA A 123 7.83 -15.90 -18.08
CA ALA A 123 6.65 -15.06 -18.05
C ALA A 123 5.39 -15.82 -17.61
N ILE A 124 5.18 -17.00 -18.19
CA ILE A 124 4.03 -17.86 -17.85
C ILE A 124 4.12 -18.28 -16.37
N ALA A 125 5.29 -18.78 -15.95
CA ALA A 125 5.51 -19.18 -14.57
C ALA A 125 5.36 -18.02 -13.58
N GLY A 126 5.91 -16.84 -13.89
CA GLY A 126 5.78 -15.63 -13.08
C GLY A 126 4.32 -15.15 -13.00
N THR A 127 3.59 -15.14 -14.13
CA THR A 127 2.18 -14.75 -14.16
C THR A 127 1.30 -15.72 -13.39
N ALA A 128 1.49 -17.05 -13.60
CA ALA A 128 0.75 -18.06 -12.88
C ALA A 128 1.06 -18.04 -11.38
N GLY A 129 2.34 -17.88 -11.01
CA GLY A 129 2.76 -17.75 -9.62
C GLY A 129 2.17 -16.49 -8.96
N LEU A 130 2.21 -15.35 -9.64
CA LEU A 130 1.62 -14.11 -9.14
C LEU A 130 0.10 -14.23 -8.99
N ALA A 131 -0.59 -14.81 -9.98
CA ALA A 131 -2.03 -15.04 -9.91
C ALA A 131 -2.42 -15.97 -8.76
N TYR A 132 -1.65 -17.05 -8.55
CA TYR A 132 -1.82 -17.94 -7.42
C TYR A 132 -1.62 -17.24 -6.08
N MET A 133 -0.55 -16.45 -5.95
CA MET A 133 -0.28 -15.68 -4.74
C MET A 133 -1.35 -14.61 -4.49
N MET A 134 -1.83 -13.92 -5.52
CA MET A 134 -2.94 -12.96 -5.40
C MET A 134 -4.25 -13.63 -4.94
N TRP A 135 -4.46 -14.88 -5.33
CA TRP A 135 -5.64 -15.65 -4.90
C TRP A 135 -5.51 -16.16 -3.46
N THR A 136 -4.33 -16.59 -3.05
CA THR A 136 -4.09 -17.28 -1.77
C THR A 136 -3.55 -16.37 -0.68
N PHE A 137 -2.71 -15.40 -1.03
CA PHE A 137 -2.06 -14.55 -0.03
C PHE A 137 -3.01 -13.47 0.46
N ARG A 138 -2.99 -13.29 1.77
CA ARG A 138 -3.75 -12.26 2.48
C ARG A 138 -2.79 -11.50 3.40
N ASP A 139 -3.13 -10.29 3.75
CA ASP A 139 -2.40 -9.52 4.78
C ASP A 139 -2.74 -10.04 6.17
N VAL A 140 -4.02 -10.31 6.38
CA VAL A 140 -4.57 -10.81 7.64
C VAL A 140 -5.55 -11.95 7.42
N VAL A 141 -5.68 -12.80 8.42
CA VAL A 141 -6.65 -13.89 8.49
C VAL A 141 -7.50 -13.70 9.73
N LEU A 142 -8.82 -13.68 9.56
CA LEU A 142 -9.76 -13.70 10.68
C LEU A 142 -9.83 -15.13 11.25
N VAL A 143 -9.65 -15.25 12.55
CA VAL A 143 -9.78 -16.51 13.26
C VAL A 143 -11.21 -16.62 13.79
N ALA A 144 -11.98 -17.52 13.20
CA ALA A 144 -13.42 -17.64 13.47
C ALA A 144 -13.73 -17.97 14.96
N GLU A 145 -12.86 -18.73 15.61
CA GLU A 145 -13.06 -19.19 16.99
C GLU A 145 -12.90 -18.06 18.02
N THR A 146 -11.98 -17.13 17.78
CA THR A 146 -11.64 -16.06 18.72
C THR A 146 -12.12 -14.69 18.28
N GLY A 147 -12.58 -14.56 17.01
CA GLY A 147 -12.83 -13.26 16.39
C GLY A 147 -11.58 -12.39 16.22
N GLY A 148 -10.41 -12.94 16.56
CA GLY A 148 -9.14 -12.24 16.49
C GLY A 148 -8.54 -12.22 15.08
N VAL A 149 -7.50 -11.42 14.89
CA VAL A 149 -6.79 -11.24 13.62
C VAL A 149 -5.37 -11.77 13.77
N ARG A 150 -4.93 -12.56 12.79
CA ARG A 150 -3.53 -12.96 12.66
C ARG A 150 -2.97 -12.63 11.29
N GLY A 151 -1.65 -12.52 11.17
CA GLY A 151 -0.99 -12.42 9.87
C GLY A 151 -1.09 -13.73 9.08
N TYR A 152 -0.99 -13.63 7.75
CA TYR A 152 -0.87 -14.81 6.90
C TYR A 152 0.60 -15.26 6.85
N ASP A 153 0.94 -16.29 7.59
CA ASP A 153 2.32 -16.76 7.79
C ASP A 153 3.14 -16.86 6.50
N PRO A 154 2.66 -17.48 5.39
CA PRO A 154 3.44 -17.59 4.17
C PRO A 154 3.83 -16.25 3.54
N LEU A 155 3.04 -15.20 3.73
CA LEU A 155 3.36 -13.87 3.22
C LEU A 155 4.60 -13.28 3.91
N PHE A 156 4.65 -13.39 5.25
CA PHE A 156 5.74 -12.84 6.06
C PHE A 156 6.98 -13.75 6.09
N GLN A 157 6.81 -15.05 5.87
CA GLN A 157 7.90 -16.03 5.84
C GLN A 157 8.49 -16.22 4.44
N GLY A 158 8.62 -15.15 3.67
CA GLY A 158 9.25 -15.14 2.34
C GLY A 158 8.31 -14.82 1.18
N GLY A 159 6.99 -14.73 1.42
CA GLY A 159 6.00 -14.44 0.39
C GLY A 159 6.27 -13.12 -0.33
N PHE A 160 6.71 -12.09 0.37
CA PHE A 160 7.11 -10.81 -0.26
C PHE A 160 8.23 -10.98 -1.27
N LEU A 161 9.23 -11.81 -0.97
CA LEU A 161 10.32 -12.10 -1.89
C LEU A 161 9.83 -12.91 -3.09
N LEU A 162 8.97 -13.91 -2.88
CA LEU A 162 8.38 -14.69 -3.97
C LEU A 162 7.54 -13.85 -4.92
N VAL A 163 6.72 -12.94 -4.40
CA VAL A 163 5.98 -11.96 -5.20
C VAL A 163 6.94 -11.10 -6.01
N GLY A 164 8.03 -10.63 -5.40
CA GLY A 164 9.08 -9.88 -6.08
C GLY A 164 9.74 -10.67 -7.20
N VAL A 165 10.09 -11.94 -6.97
CA VAL A 165 10.71 -12.84 -8.00
C VAL A 165 9.73 -13.07 -9.16
N ALA A 166 8.46 -13.38 -8.88
CA ALA A 166 7.44 -13.55 -9.91
C ALA A 166 7.27 -12.27 -10.75
N THR A 167 7.25 -11.12 -10.10
CA THR A 167 7.18 -9.81 -10.76
C THR A 167 8.42 -9.55 -11.63
N CYS A 168 9.62 -9.87 -11.15
CA CYS A 168 10.85 -9.75 -11.92
C CYS A 168 10.84 -10.65 -13.17
N ALA A 169 10.29 -11.85 -13.08
CA ALA A 169 10.12 -12.74 -14.23
C ALA A 169 9.19 -12.13 -15.30
N ILE A 170 8.08 -11.53 -14.88
CA ILE A 170 7.14 -10.84 -15.79
C ILE A 170 7.80 -9.61 -16.42
N ILE A 171 8.51 -8.79 -15.63
CA ILE A 171 9.22 -7.61 -16.13
C ILE A 171 10.27 -8.01 -17.17
N THR A 172 11.06 -9.07 -16.89
CA THR A 172 12.05 -9.60 -17.83
C THR A 172 11.41 -9.94 -19.15
N ALA A 173 10.27 -10.63 -19.13
CA ALA A 173 9.53 -10.98 -20.32
C ALA A 173 8.89 -9.77 -21.01
N ALA A 174 8.37 -8.81 -20.26
CA ALA A 174 7.76 -7.61 -20.83
C ALA A 174 8.75 -6.75 -21.60
N VAL A 175 10.01 -6.71 -21.16
CA VAL A 175 11.06 -5.87 -21.74
C VAL A 175 11.86 -6.61 -22.83
N HIS A 176 11.77 -7.93 -22.90
CA HIS A 176 12.53 -8.71 -23.90
C HIS A 176 11.99 -8.49 -25.32
N PRO A 177 12.85 -8.12 -26.30
CA PRO A 177 12.40 -7.72 -27.64
C PRO A 177 11.61 -8.79 -28.41
N GLN A 178 11.87 -10.07 -28.14
CA GLN A 178 11.22 -11.19 -28.83
C GLN A 178 10.10 -11.84 -28.03
N SER A 179 9.73 -11.28 -26.87
CA SER A 179 8.68 -11.83 -26.04
C SER A 179 7.31 -11.64 -26.68
N PHE A 180 6.59 -12.75 -26.91
CA PHE A 180 5.18 -12.70 -27.32
C PHE A 180 4.32 -12.00 -26.27
N ILE A 181 4.57 -12.32 -25.00
CA ILE A 181 3.82 -11.73 -23.88
C ILE A 181 4.10 -10.23 -23.78
N GLY A 182 5.37 -9.80 -23.89
CA GLY A 182 5.74 -8.40 -23.88
C GLY A 182 5.14 -7.62 -25.04
N ASN A 183 5.29 -8.11 -26.26
CA ASN A 183 4.90 -7.38 -27.45
C ASN A 183 3.40 -7.47 -27.78
N THR A 184 2.80 -8.64 -27.60
CA THR A 184 1.41 -8.90 -28.05
C THR A 184 0.43 -8.75 -26.92
N VAL A 185 0.72 -9.27 -25.73
CA VAL A 185 -0.20 -9.21 -24.59
C VAL A 185 -0.08 -7.88 -23.86
N LEU A 186 1.09 -7.62 -23.26
CA LEU A 186 1.31 -6.40 -22.46
C LEU A 186 1.48 -5.14 -23.32
N GLY A 187 2.04 -5.27 -24.52
CA GLY A 187 2.15 -4.20 -25.50
C GLY A 187 0.86 -3.86 -26.24
N ASN A 188 -0.22 -4.61 -26.00
CA ASN A 188 -1.54 -4.30 -26.54
C ASN A 188 -1.98 -2.88 -26.17
N PRO A 189 -2.64 -2.13 -27.07
CA PRO A 189 -3.12 -0.77 -26.80
C PRO A 189 -3.94 -0.63 -25.53
N VAL A 190 -4.78 -1.63 -25.20
CA VAL A 190 -5.62 -1.62 -24.00
C VAL A 190 -4.76 -1.68 -22.72
N PHE A 191 -3.84 -2.66 -22.64
CA PHE A 191 -2.96 -2.78 -21.47
C PHE A 191 -2.00 -1.59 -21.35
N THR A 192 -1.49 -1.09 -22.46
CA THR A 192 -0.66 0.11 -22.49
C THR A 192 -1.44 1.35 -22.04
N TYR A 193 -2.71 1.48 -22.47
CA TYR A 193 -3.60 2.56 -22.02
C TYR A 193 -3.81 2.51 -20.49
N ILE A 194 -4.17 1.35 -19.96
CA ILE A 194 -4.36 1.12 -18.52
C ILE A 194 -3.06 1.37 -17.76
N GLY A 195 -1.94 0.82 -18.23
CA GLY A 195 -0.65 0.96 -17.59
C GLY A 195 -0.18 2.42 -17.47
N ARG A 196 -0.40 3.23 -18.50
CA ARG A 196 -0.06 4.66 -18.46
C ARG A 196 -0.90 5.45 -17.44
N ARG A 197 -2.06 4.93 -17.05
CA ARG A 197 -3.03 5.57 -16.14
C ARG A 197 -3.12 4.86 -14.80
N SER A 198 -2.33 3.81 -14.59
CA SER A 198 -2.39 2.96 -13.40
C SER A 198 -2.19 3.76 -12.10
N TYR A 199 -1.33 4.78 -12.13
CA TYR A 199 -1.11 5.67 -10.99
C TYR A 199 -2.40 6.42 -10.60
N GLY A 200 -3.07 7.05 -11.55
CA GLY A 200 -4.34 7.75 -11.29
C GLY A 200 -5.44 6.78 -10.85
N LEU A 201 -5.53 5.59 -11.47
CA LEU A 201 -6.47 4.55 -11.05
C LEU A 201 -6.23 4.14 -9.59
N TYR A 202 -4.97 3.93 -9.21
CA TYR A 202 -4.60 3.61 -7.84
C TYR A 202 -4.92 4.76 -6.87
N LEU A 203 -4.69 6.00 -7.28
CA LEU A 203 -4.93 7.17 -6.43
C LEU A 203 -6.43 7.38 -6.15
N PHE A 204 -7.27 7.26 -7.16
CA PHE A 204 -8.69 7.63 -7.06
C PHE A 204 -9.63 6.50 -6.63
N HIS A 205 -9.28 5.20 -6.89
CA HIS A 205 -10.23 4.12 -6.62
C HIS A 205 -10.65 4.05 -5.15
N TRP A 206 -9.72 4.10 -4.22
CA TRP A 206 -10.02 3.94 -2.80
C TRP A 206 -10.83 5.11 -2.22
N PRO A 207 -10.44 6.40 -2.41
CA PRO A 207 -11.24 7.53 -1.93
C PRO A 207 -12.68 7.52 -2.47
N VAL A 208 -12.87 7.22 -3.76
CA VAL A 208 -14.20 7.17 -4.37
C VAL A 208 -15.06 6.08 -3.74
N PHE A 209 -14.51 4.86 -3.57
CA PHE A 209 -15.25 3.79 -2.92
C PHE A 209 -15.53 4.07 -1.45
N GLN A 210 -14.60 4.67 -0.71
CA GLN A 210 -14.80 4.99 0.70
C GLN A 210 -15.82 6.12 0.91
N LEU A 211 -15.77 7.14 0.05
CA LEU A 211 -16.78 8.21 0.09
C LEU A 211 -18.17 7.65 -0.15
N TYR A 212 -18.32 6.77 -1.12
CA TYR A 212 -19.60 6.10 -1.40
C TYR A 212 -20.07 5.26 -0.20
N ARG A 213 -19.19 4.47 0.41
CA ARG A 213 -19.53 3.62 1.58
C ARG A 213 -19.98 4.41 2.79
N LYS A 214 -19.47 5.64 2.96
CA LYS A 214 -19.93 6.52 4.05
C LYS A 214 -21.34 7.06 3.84
N VAL A 215 -21.78 7.21 2.59
CA VAL A 215 -23.08 7.79 2.23
C VAL A 215 -24.12 6.71 1.98
N ALA A 216 -23.71 5.60 1.39
CA ALA A 216 -24.55 4.47 1.06
C ALA A 216 -24.15 3.21 1.86
N SER A 217 -24.94 2.18 1.79
CA SER A 217 -24.69 0.90 2.48
C SER A 217 -23.35 0.25 2.01
N ASN A 218 -22.79 -0.64 2.86
CA ASN A 218 -21.57 -1.40 2.55
C ASN A 218 -21.72 -2.39 1.38
N ASN A 219 -22.95 -2.70 0.96
CA ASN A 219 -23.22 -3.63 -0.14
C ASN A 219 -23.36 -2.87 -1.45
N LEU A 220 -22.37 -3.01 -2.32
CA LEU A 220 -22.38 -2.45 -3.67
C LEU A 220 -23.11 -3.39 -4.62
N THR A 221 -24.12 -2.87 -5.32
CA THR A 221 -24.67 -3.56 -6.49
C THR A 221 -23.69 -3.47 -7.67
N LEU A 222 -23.81 -4.40 -8.62
CA LEU A 222 -22.97 -4.39 -9.82
C LEU A 222 -23.07 -3.07 -10.59
N LEU A 223 -24.28 -2.51 -10.70
CA LEU A 223 -24.49 -1.22 -11.37
C LEU A 223 -23.76 -0.08 -10.66
N GLN A 224 -23.85 -0.02 -9.34
CA GLN A 224 -23.16 0.99 -8.54
C GLN A 224 -21.64 0.87 -8.66
N PHE A 225 -21.12 -0.37 -8.67
CA PHE A 225 -19.70 -0.61 -8.90
C PHE A 225 -19.25 -0.10 -10.27
N VAL A 226 -20.01 -0.40 -11.33
CA VAL A 226 -19.68 0.08 -12.70
C VAL A 226 -19.73 1.60 -12.79
N LEU A 227 -20.74 2.25 -12.19
CA LEU A 227 -20.84 3.71 -12.19
C LEU A 227 -19.68 4.37 -11.42
N LEU A 228 -19.35 3.85 -10.24
CA LEU A 228 -18.20 4.36 -9.47
C LEU A 228 -16.88 4.14 -10.22
N PHE A 229 -16.73 3.00 -10.87
CA PHE A 229 -15.55 2.73 -11.69
C PHE A 229 -15.45 3.67 -12.89
N ALA A 230 -16.57 4.03 -13.52
CA ALA A 230 -16.61 5.04 -14.57
C ALA A 230 -16.18 6.43 -14.05
N VAL A 231 -16.61 6.81 -12.84
CA VAL A 231 -16.17 8.05 -12.18
C VAL A 231 -14.65 8.01 -11.92
N ILE A 232 -14.13 6.87 -11.43
CA ILE A 232 -12.68 6.68 -11.21
C ILE A 232 -11.91 6.85 -12.53
N LEU A 233 -12.39 6.23 -13.62
CA LEU A 233 -11.78 6.37 -14.94
C LEU A 233 -11.79 7.82 -15.43
N ALA A 234 -12.90 8.54 -15.25
CA ALA A 234 -13.02 9.94 -15.63
C ALA A 234 -12.04 10.83 -14.84
N LEU A 235 -11.97 10.66 -13.52
CA LEU A 235 -11.03 11.39 -12.67
C LEU A 235 -9.58 11.07 -13.04
N THR A 236 -9.28 9.81 -13.34
CA THR A 236 -7.96 9.36 -13.78
C THR A 236 -7.58 10.00 -15.11
N GLU A 237 -8.49 10.02 -16.09
CA GLU A 237 -8.24 10.63 -17.40
C GLU A 237 -8.03 12.14 -17.30
N LEU A 238 -8.84 12.82 -16.48
CA LEU A 238 -8.67 14.25 -16.20
C LEU A 238 -7.30 14.53 -15.57
N SER A 239 -6.95 13.78 -14.53
CA SER A 239 -5.64 13.89 -13.87
C SER A 239 -4.49 13.61 -14.84
N TYR A 240 -4.59 12.56 -15.65
CA TYR A 240 -3.56 12.20 -16.62
C TYR A 240 -3.33 13.32 -17.65
N ARG A 241 -4.40 13.88 -18.23
CA ARG A 241 -4.29 14.91 -19.28
C ARG A 241 -3.89 16.29 -18.74
N PHE A 242 -4.45 16.70 -17.60
CA PHE A 242 -4.30 18.07 -17.11
C PHE A 242 -3.22 18.24 -16.06
N ILE A 243 -2.82 17.17 -15.38
CA ILE A 243 -1.79 17.22 -14.34
C ILE A 243 -0.56 16.43 -14.76
N GLU A 244 -0.71 15.12 -14.98
CA GLU A 244 0.42 14.23 -15.17
C GLU A 244 1.20 14.52 -16.46
N MET A 245 0.53 14.62 -17.60
CA MET A 245 1.19 14.86 -18.88
C MET A 245 1.90 16.22 -18.95
N PRO A 246 1.28 17.35 -18.53
CA PRO A 246 1.98 18.63 -18.49
C PRO A 246 3.20 18.65 -17.57
N VAL A 247 3.15 17.92 -16.45
CA VAL A 247 4.30 17.76 -15.55
C VAL A 247 5.42 16.99 -16.24
N ARG A 248 5.11 15.84 -16.82
CA ARG A 248 6.08 14.95 -17.49
C ARG A 248 6.73 15.58 -18.73
N GLU A 249 5.99 16.40 -19.44
CA GLU A 249 6.49 17.15 -20.62
C GLU A 249 7.29 18.39 -20.24
N GLY A 250 7.48 18.68 -18.95
CA GLY A 250 8.22 19.85 -18.47
C GLY A 250 7.48 21.19 -18.63
N ARG A 251 6.22 21.17 -19.09
CA ARG A 251 5.41 22.39 -19.29
C ARG A 251 5.24 23.21 -18.02
N LEU A 252 5.23 22.55 -16.86
CA LEU A 252 5.22 23.25 -15.58
C LEU A 252 6.53 24.01 -15.33
N GLY A 253 7.67 23.45 -15.71
CA GLY A 253 8.95 24.14 -15.63
C GLY A 253 9.01 25.39 -16.52
N GLU A 254 8.51 25.29 -17.73
CA GLU A 254 8.40 26.44 -18.63
C GLU A 254 7.41 27.48 -18.13
N ALA A 255 6.25 27.02 -17.64
CA ALA A 255 5.24 27.92 -17.04
C ALA A 255 5.80 28.62 -15.79
N TRP A 256 6.50 27.86 -14.93
CA TRP A 256 7.17 28.42 -13.75
C TRP A 256 8.26 29.43 -14.11
N HIS A 257 9.05 29.14 -15.16
CA HIS A 257 10.07 30.08 -15.64
C HIS A 257 9.44 31.37 -16.16
N LYS A 258 8.34 31.29 -16.92
CA LYS A 258 7.57 32.44 -17.40
C LYS A 258 6.93 33.25 -16.24
N LEU A 259 6.44 32.55 -15.23
CA LEU A 259 5.88 33.19 -14.02
C LEU A 259 6.97 33.87 -13.17
N ARG A 260 8.16 33.27 -13.08
CA ARG A 260 9.26 33.84 -12.29
C ARG A 260 9.94 35.02 -12.98
N PHE A 261 9.99 35.00 -14.33
CA PHE A 261 10.63 36.02 -15.16
C PHE A 261 9.65 36.52 -16.22
N PRO A 262 8.63 37.31 -15.84
CA PRO A 262 7.67 37.85 -16.79
C PRO A 262 8.38 38.82 -17.75
N ARG A 263 8.10 38.66 -19.03
CA ARG A 263 8.69 39.50 -20.11
C ARG A 263 7.71 40.54 -20.60
N THR A 264 6.42 40.34 -20.34
CA THR A 264 5.33 41.24 -20.81
C THR A 264 4.38 41.56 -19.67
N ASP A 265 3.60 42.65 -19.82
CA ASP A 265 2.56 43.02 -18.85
C ASP A 265 1.49 41.91 -18.72
N ALA A 266 1.15 41.28 -19.83
CA ALA A 266 0.24 40.12 -19.85
C ALA A 266 0.79 38.92 -18.99
N ASP A 267 2.10 38.67 -19.04
CA ASP A 267 2.73 37.64 -18.21
C ASP A 267 2.67 38.01 -16.73
N THR A 268 2.80 39.31 -16.42
CA THR A 268 2.73 39.80 -15.03
C THR A 268 1.30 39.67 -14.49
N GLU A 269 0.28 40.00 -15.26
CA GLU A 269 -1.13 39.83 -14.87
C GLU A 269 -1.45 38.32 -14.65
N ARG A 270 -1.02 37.48 -15.58
CA ARG A 270 -1.17 36.03 -15.47
C ARG A 270 -0.47 35.47 -14.22
N ARG A 271 0.73 35.93 -13.94
CA ARG A 271 1.48 35.57 -12.71
C ARG A 271 0.68 35.90 -11.46
N ASN A 272 0.16 37.12 -11.38
CA ASN A 272 -0.60 37.59 -10.21
C ASN A 272 -1.89 36.76 -10.01
N LYS A 273 -2.59 36.42 -11.09
CA LYS A 273 -3.75 35.51 -11.05
C LYS A 273 -3.38 34.11 -10.56
N VAL A 274 -2.28 33.54 -11.06
CA VAL A 274 -1.81 32.21 -10.65
C VAL A 274 -1.38 32.20 -9.18
N PHE A 275 -0.67 33.24 -8.71
CA PHE A 275 -0.28 33.34 -7.30
C PHE A 275 -1.49 33.54 -6.39
N ALA A 276 -2.48 34.36 -6.80
CA ALA A 276 -3.72 34.51 -6.06
C ALA A 276 -4.50 33.20 -5.96
N LEU A 277 -4.62 32.44 -7.07
CA LEU A 277 -5.28 31.14 -7.07
C LEU A 277 -4.50 30.11 -6.23
N GLY A 278 -3.16 30.12 -6.31
CA GLY A 278 -2.29 29.28 -5.52
C GLY A 278 -2.38 29.57 -4.02
N ALA A 279 -2.46 30.85 -3.64
CA ALA A 279 -2.68 31.27 -2.26
C ALA A 279 -4.02 30.74 -1.72
N VAL A 280 -5.10 30.90 -2.50
CA VAL A 280 -6.42 30.35 -2.13
C VAL A 280 -6.38 28.82 -2.01
N ALA A 281 -5.74 28.14 -2.97
CA ALA A 281 -5.59 26.68 -2.92
C ALA A 281 -4.74 26.20 -1.74
N ALA A 282 -3.77 26.99 -1.27
CA ALA A 282 -2.94 26.66 -0.12
C ALA A 282 -3.68 26.79 1.23
N VAL A 283 -4.76 27.58 1.28
CA VAL A 283 -5.57 27.72 2.48
C VAL A 283 -6.23 26.40 2.90
N LEU A 284 -6.68 25.59 1.93
CA LEU A 284 -7.37 24.33 2.22
C LEU A 284 -6.46 23.29 2.96
N PRO A 285 -5.24 22.95 2.49
CA PRO A 285 -4.37 22.04 3.22
C PRO A 285 -3.89 22.62 4.55
N VAL A 286 -3.61 23.94 4.63
CA VAL A 286 -3.27 24.61 5.89
C VAL A 286 -4.43 24.52 6.87
N PHE A 287 -5.66 24.81 6.44
CA PHE A 287 -6.86 24.68 7.27
C PHE A 287 -7.05 23.21 7.71
N SER A 288 -6.84 22.24 6.82
CA SER A 288 -6.94 20.81 7.16
C SER A 288 -5.89 20.39 8.20
N ILE A 289 -4.64 20.85 8.06
CA ILE A 289 -3.56 20.57 9.01
C ILE A 289 -3.85 21.24 10.38
N VAL A 290 -4.29 22.50 10.36
CA VAL A 290 -4.66 23.23 11.56
C VAL A 290 -5.87 22.58 12.25
N SER A 291 -6.89 22.18 11.49
CA SER A 291 -8.05 21.46 12.02
C SER A 291 -7.68 20.10 12.61
N LEU A 292 -6.73 19.37 11.99
CA LEU A 292 -6.18 18.14 12.54
C LEU A 292 -5.37 18.40 13.82
N ALA A 293 -4.55 19.46 13.86
CA ALA A 293 -3.73 19.80 15.02
C ALA A 293 -4.58 20.30 16.21
N ILE A 294 -5.67 21.01 15.95
CA ILE A 294 -6.61 21.49 16.98
C ILE A 294 -7.58 20.37 17.39
N GLY A 295 -7.94 19.48 16.45
CA GLY A 295 -8.85 18.34 16.66
C GLY A 295 -8.25 17.15 17.40
N THR A 296 -7.00 17.21 17.86
CA THR A 296 -6.35 16.18 18.69
C THR A 296 -6.73 16.22 20.17
N GLY A 297 -7.64 17.10 20.57
CA GLY A 297 -8.41 16.88 21.80
C GLY A 297 -9.30 15.65 21.60
N GLU A 298 -9.29 14.70 22.51
CA GLU A 298 -10.12 13.49 22.54
C GLU A 298 -11.53 13.83 22.04
N GLY A 299 -11.80 13.43 20.79
CA GLY A 299 -12.99 13.89 20.10
C GLY A 299 -14.22 13.45 20.88
N LYS A 300 -15.31 14.22 20.78
CA LYS A 300 -16.63 13.94 21.36
C LYS A 300 -17.08 12.46 21.21
N ILE A 301 -16.49 11.73 20.25
CA ILE A 301 -16.71 10.30 20.02
C ILE A 301 -16.03 9.46 21.11
N ALA A 302 -14.81 9.78 21.51
CA ALA A 302 -14.12 9.07 22.61
C ALA A 302 -14.79 9.38 23.96
N GLU A 303 -15.27 10.60 24.14
CA GLU A 303 -16.04 11.01 25.31
C GLU A 303 -17.42 10.35 25.35
N SER A 304 -18.08 10.20 24.18
CA SER A 304 -19.34 9.45 24.06
C SER A 304 -19.16 7.95 24.29
N ILE A 305 -18.04 7.36 23.87
CA ILE A 305 -17.72 5.97 24.14
C ILE A 305 -17.44 5.78 25.63
N LYS A 306 -16.63 6.64 26.24
CA LYS A 306 -16.33 6.61 27.66
C LYS A 306 -17.58 6.83 28.54
N SER A 307 -18.47 7.73 28.16
CA SER A 307 -19.75 7.94 28.85
C SER A 307 -20.70 6.76 28.62
N GLY A 308 -20.69 6.11 27.46
CA GLY A 308 -21.43 4.87 27.21
C GLY A 308 -20.92 3.68 28.02
N GLU A 309 -19.60 3.51 28.12
CA GLU A 309 -18.98 2.49 28.99
C GLU A 309 -19.27 2.73 30.45
N GLY A 310 -19.22 3.98 30.90
CA GLY A 310 -19.60 4.36 32.27
C GLY A 310 -21.07 4.09 32.57
N ALA A 311 -21.98 4.33 31.63
CA ALA A 311 -23.39 4.03 31.76
C ALA A 311 -23.67 2.51 31.83
N VAL A 312 -22.98 1.71 31.03
CA VAL A 312 -23.06 0.24 31.05
C VAL A 312 -22.49 -0.31 32.37
N GLN A 313 -21.38 0.23 32.85
CA GLN A 313 -20.77 -0.18 34.11
C GLN A 313 -21.63 0.17 35.30
N ASN A 314 -22.32 1.32 35.27
CA ASN A 314 -23.33 1.69 36.28
C ASN A 314 -24.58 0.81 36.22
N LEU A 315 -25.01 0.37 35.04
CA LEU A 315 -26.12 -0.57 34.90
C LEU A 315 -25.75 -1.98 35.37
N LEU A 316 -24.52 -2.42 35.15
CA LEU A 316 -24.01 -3.70 35.65
C LEU A 316 -23.66 -3.66 37.13
N GLY A 317 -23.27 -2.49 37.68
CA GLY A 317 -23.02 -2.26 39.08
C GLY A 317 -24.27 -2.10 39.95
N THR A 318 -25.43 -1.90 39.34
CA THR A 318 -26.74 -1.86 40.04
C THR A 318 -27.48 -3.20 40.04
N THR A 319 -26.80 -4.31 39.76
CA THR A 319 -27.37 -5.64 40.06
C THR A 319 -27.32 -5.86 41.59
N VAL A 320 -28.41 -5.41 42.24
CA VAL A 320 -29.05 -6.00 43.38
C VAL A 320 -28.11 -6.47 44.49
N ALA A 321 -27.92 -5.58 45.47
CA ALA A 321 -27.64 -6.07 46.83
C ALA A 321 -28.75 -7.08 47.22
N PRO A 322 -28.43 -8.27 47.72
CA PRO A 322 -29.44 -9.23 48.12
C PRO A 322 -30.26 -8.60 49.26
N ASP A 323 -31.57 -8.56 49.06
CA ASP A 323 -32.53 -8.17 50.10
C ASP A 323 -32.39 -9.10 51.28
N PRO A 324 -32.01 -8.61 52.48
CA PRO A 324 -31.84 -9.47 53.66
C PRO A 324 -33.16 -10.09 54.17
N ASN A 325 -34.32 -9.78 53.53
CA ASN A 325 -35.62 -10.29 53.86
C ASN A 325 -36.26 -11.23 52.85
N ALA A 326 -35.52 -11.75 51.90
CA ALA A 326 -36.05 -12.74 50.96
C ALA A 326 -36.26 -14.07 51.69
N THR A 327 -37.50 -14.37 51.99
CA THR A 327 -37.98 -15.62 52.57
C THR A 327 -37.62 -16.80 51.67
N THR A 328 -36.84 -17.72 52.19
CA THR A 328 -36.47 -18.99 51.55
C THR A 328 -37.72 -19.83 51.26
N ILE A 329 -38.00 -20.11 49.99
CA ILE A 329 -38.95 -21.13 49.57
C ILE A 329 -38.24 -22.47 49.64
N PRO A 330 -38.70 -23.47 50.46
CA PRO A 330 -38.08 -24.78 50.46
C PRO A 330 -38.63 -25.63 49.34
N GLY A 331 -37.75 -26.22 48.59
CA GLY A 331 -38.05 -27.40 47.77
C GLY A 331 -37.85 -27.28 46.28
N THR A 332 -36.64 -27.53 45.82
CA THR A 332 -36.43 -28.22 44.54
C THR A 332 -35.20 -29.10 44.69
N GLN A 333 -35.44 -30.40 44.73
CA GLN A 333 -34.44 -31.44 44.76
C GLN A 333 -33.67 -31.47 43.41
N THR A 334 -32.37 -31.37 43.53
CA THR A 334 -31.43 -31.68 42.43
C THR A 334 -31.38 -33.20 42.29
N THR A 335 -31.90 -33.74 41.23
CA THR A 335 -31.64 -35.11 40.76
C THR A 335 -30.32 -35.10 40.03
N THR A 336 -29.31 -35.67 40.65
CA THR A 336 -28.10 -36.17 39.98
C THR A 336 -28.47 -37.39 39.17
N LEU A 337 -28.24 -37.39 37.88
CA LEU A 337 -28.20 -38.57 37.02
C LEU A 337 -26.73 -38.96 36.83
N ASP A 338 -26.31 -39.96 37.55
CA ASP A 338 -25.19 -40.83 37.22
C ASP A 338 -25.66 -41.79 36.12
N GLY A 339 -24.78 -41.96 35.08
CA GLY A 339 -24.96 -42.93 34.01
C GLY A 339 -24.03 -42.65 32.82
#